data_16bda71ba5af9056ed8c80d0a6da86ed
#
_entry.id   16bda71ba5af9056ed8c80d0a6da86ed
#
_cell.length_a   1.000
_cell.length_b   1.000
_cell.length_c   1.000
_cell.angle_alpha   90.00
_cell.angle_beta   90.00
_cell.angle_gamma   90.00
#
_symmetry.space_group_name_H-M   'P 1'
#
loop_
_entity.id
_entity.type
_entity.pdbx_description
1 polymer ?
#
loop_
_entity_poly.entity_id
_entity_poly.type
_entity_poly.pdbx_seq_one_letter_code
_entity_poly.pdbx_strand_id
1 'polypeptide(L)'
;YATFIRKNTPVKTNKIVVGRDARISGEMVKHTVIGTLMGMGFDVVNIGLATTPTTEIAVTMEKACGGIILTASHNPKQWNALKLLNEKGEFLNAAEGQEVLNIAAAEAFDFADVDHLGRLYENNTYTQKHIESVLALDLVDVDAIRSAGFKVAIDCVNSVGGIVIPELLKALGVKDVVEL
;
A
#
# COMPACT_ATOMS: atom_id res chain seq x y z
N TYR A 1 4.80 -2.30 -15.42
CA TYR A 1 3.86 -2.89 -14.46
C TYR A 1 2.41 -2.75 -14.95
N ALA A 2 1.92 -1.56 -15.28
CA ALA A 2 0.55 -1.36 -15.77
C ALA A 2 0.20 -2.26 -16.97
N THR A 3 1.11 -2.39 -17.93
CA THR A 3 0.98 -3.31 -19.07
C THR A 3 0.88 -4.77 -18.62
N PHE A 4 1.74 -5.18 -17.68
CA PHE A 4 1.70 -6.52 -17.07
C PHE A 4 0.35 -6.79 -16.40
N ILE A 5 -0.13 -5.87 -15.56
CA ILE A 5 -1.42 -5.99 -14.87
C ILE A 5 -2.56 -6.10 -15.88
N ARG A 6 -2.62 -5.23 -16.90
CA ARG A 6 -3.68 -5.27 -17.92
C ARG A 6 -3.76 -6.62 -18.64
N LYS A 7 -2.60 -7.26 -18.87
CA LYS A 7 -2.50 -8.54 -19.56
C LYS A 7 -2.89 -9.72 -18.66
N ASN A 8 -2.52 -9.69 -17.38
CA ASN A 8 -2.55 -10.87 -16.51
C ASN A 8 -3.66 -10.85 -15.46
N THR A 9 -4.20 -9.67 -15.08
CA THR A 9 -5.23 -9.62 -14.04
C THR A 9 -6.59 -10.15 -14.52
N PRO A 10 -7.26 -10.98 -13.71
CA PRO A 10 -8.65 -11.38 -13.97
C PRO A 10 -9.66 -10.28 -13.57
N VAL A 11 -9.24 -9.31 -12.76
CA VAL A 11 -10.09 -8.25 -12.23
C VAL A 11 -10.31 -7.16 -13.26
N LYS A 12 -11.55 -6.64 -13.34
CA LYS A 12 -11.97 -5.67 -14.38
C LYS A 12 -12.31 -4.27 -13.86
N THR A 13 -11.95 -3.95 -12.62
CA THR A 13 -12.25 -2.62 -12.05
C THR A 13 -11.36 -1.50 -12.61
N ASN A 14 -10.28 -1.85 -13.30
CA ASN A 14 -9.28 -0.92 -13.84
C ASN A 14 -8.64 -0.01 -12.77
N LYS A 15 -8.64 -0.44 -11.49
CA LYS A 15 -8.07 0.28 -10.35
C LYS A 15 -6.70 -0.24 -9.97
N ILE A 16 -5.80 0.65 -9.55
CA ILE A 16 -4.54 0.34 -8.88
C ILE A 16 -4.46 1.13 -7.58
N VAL A 17 -4.15 0.45 -6.48
CA VAL A 17 -3.92 1.10 -5.18
C VAL A 17 -2.47 1.59 -5.09
N VAL A 18 -2.26 2.78 -4.56
CA VAL A 18 -0.92 3.33 -4.29
C VAL A 18 -0.83 3.76 -2.83
N GLY A 19 0.12 3.17 -2.09
CA GLY A 19 0.48 3.57 -0.74
C GLY A 19 1.97 3.89 -0.65
N ARG A 20 2.39 4.62 0.38
CA ARG A 20 3.80 4.94 0.58
C ARG A 20 4.21 5.01 2.04
N ASP A 21 5.51 4.85 2.30
CA ASP A 21 6.11 5.20 3.58
C ASP A 21 6.43 6.71 3.69
N ALA A 22 7.09 7.11 4.79
CA ALA A 22 7.41 8.50 5.07
C ALA A 22 8.74 8.98 4.46
N ARG A 23 9.33 8.28 3.48
CA ARG A 23 10.60 8.67 2.85
C ARG A 23 10.49 10.03 2.17
N ILE A 24 11.55 10.84 2.28
CA ILE A 24 11.60 12.20 1.75
C ILE A 24 11.26 12.26 0.25
N SER A 25 11.78 11.31 -0.54
CA SER A 25 11.49 11.22 -1.99
C SER A 25 10.10 10.69 -2.32
N GLY A 26 9.37 10.17 -1.32
CA GLY A 26 8.10 9.49 -1.51
C GLY A 26 7.06 10.33 -2.22
N GLU A 27 6.97 11.61 -1.88
CA GLU A 27 5.99 12.52 -2.49
C GLU A 27 6.27 12.73 -3.99
N MET A 28 7.52 12.98 -4.35
CA MET A 28 7.93 13.16 -5.75
C MET A 28 7.69 11.87 -6.57
N VAL A 29 8.13 10.73 -6.04
CA VAL A 29 7.94 9.42 -6.70
C VAL A 29 6.46 9.10 -6.85
N LYS A 30 5.64 9.38 -5.83
CA LYS A 30 4.18 9.21 -5.87
C LYS A 30 3.56 9.95 -7.06
N HIS A 31 3.88 11.22 -7.27
CA HIS A 31 3.32 12.00 -8.37
C HIS A 31 3.67 11.40 -9.74
N THR A 32 4.92 10.96 -9.91
CA THR A 32 5.36 10.30 -11.14
C THR A 32 4.59 8.99 -11.38
N VAL A 33 4.48 8.15 -10.34
CA VAL A 33 3.78 6.85 -10.43
C VAL A 33 2.30 7.05 -10.73
N ILE A 34 1.61 7.92 -10.00
CA ILE A 34 0.19 8.19 -10.19
C ILE A 34 -0.08 8.74 -11.59
N GLY A 35 0.68 9.75 -12.02
CA GLY A 35 0.54 10.33 -13.36
C GLY A 35 0.75 9.29 -14.47
N THR A 36 1.75 8.42 -14.31
CA THR A 36 2.01 7.35 -15.28
C THR A 36 0.87 6.33 -15.33
N LEU A 37 0.36 5.89 -14.18
CA LEU A 37 -0.75 4.94 -14.11
C LEU A 37 -2.02 5.52 -14.74
N MET A 38 -2.33 6.80 -14.46
CA MET A 38 -3.45 7.51 -15.08
C MET A 38 -3.25 7.62 -16.60
N GLY A 39 -2.04 7.96 -17.06
CA GLY A 39 -1.67 7.97 -18.47
C GLY A 39 -1.77 6.60 -19.15
N MET A 40 -1.61 5.53 -18.40
CA MET A 40 -1.85 4.15 -18.84
C MET A 40 -3.33 3.75 -18.79
N GLY A 41 -4.25 4.66 -18.40
CA GLY A 41 -5.68 4.45 -18.34
C GLY A 41 -6.18 3.71 -17.10
N PHE A 42 -5.39 3.63 -16.02
CA PHE A 42 -5.84 3.07 -14.74
C PHE A 42 -6.35 4.15 -13.79
N ASP A 43 -7.46 3.89 -13.14
CA ASP A 43 -7.90 4.63 -11.98
C ASP A 43 -6.96 4.34 -10.80
N VAL A 44 -6.52 5.38 -10.12
CA VAL A 44 -5.59 5.25 -8.99
C VAL A 44 -6.30 5.58 -7.69
N VAL A 45 -6.26 4.66 -6.73
CA VAL A 45 -6.68 4.89 -5.35
C VAL A 45 -5.45 5.17 -4.51
N ASN A 46 -5.19 6.44 -4.24
CA ASN A 46 -4.11 6.86 -3.36
C ASN A 46 -4.56 6.78 -1.90
N ILE A 47 -3.90 5.92 -1.12
CA ILE A 47 -4.19 5.73 0.30
C ILE A 47 -3.22 6.50 1.21
N GLY A 48 -2.34 7.30 0.64
CA GLY A 48 -1.42 8.16 1.37
C GLY A 48 -0.32 7.41 2.10
N LEU A 49 -0.01 7.86 3.32
CA LEU A 49 0.93 7.19 4.21
C LEU A 49 0.30 5.91 4.76
N ALA A 50 0.87 4.77 4.40
CA ALA A 50 0.34 3.47 4.74
C ALA A 50 1.47 2.46 4.99
N THR A 51 1.23 1.50 5.88
CA THR A 51 2.12 0.35 6.02
C THR A 51 1.98 -0.59 4.83
N THR A 52 2.97 -1.45 4.64
CA THR A 52 2.91 -2.52 3.62
C THR A 52 1.60 -3.33 3.73
N PRO A 53 1.26 -3.93 4.89
CA PRO A 53 0.02 -4.72 5.00
C PRO A 53 -1.25 -3.87 4.84
N THR A 54 -1.25 -2.59 5.19
CA THR A 54 -2.39 -1.70 4.93
C THR A 54 -2.64 -1.57 3.41
N THR A 55 -1.57 -1.48 2.61
CA THR A 55 -1.70 -1.38 1.16
C THR A 55 -2.16 -2.70 0.54
N GLU A 56 -1.66 -3.84 1.03
CA GLU A 56 -2.06 -5.18 0.60
C GLU A 56 -3.57 -5.41 0.85
N ILE A 57 -4.06 -5.05 2.03
CA ILE A 57 -5.49 -5.11 2.38
C ILE A 57 -6.31 -4.17 1.50
N ALA A 58 -5.83 -2.95 1.24
CA ALA A 58 -6.53 -2.00 0.40
C ALA A 58 -6.74 -2.50 -1.03
N VAL A 59 -5.76 -3.22 -1.60
CA VAL A 59 -5.90 -3.85 -2.94
C VAL A 59 -7.10 -4.78 -2.99
N THR A 60 -7.24 -5.66 -2.01
CA THR A 60 -8.34 -6.63 -1.95
C THR A 60 -9.68 -5.97 -1.66
N MET A 61 -9.74 -5.01 -0.73
CA MET A 61 -10.98 -4.29 -0.39
C MET A 61 -11.50 -3.42 -1.56
N GLU A 62 -10.61 -2.78 -2.33
CA GLU A 62 -10.98 -2.02 -3.54
C GLU A 62 -11.31 -2.91 -4.73
N LYS A 63 -11.08 -4.23 -4.62
CA LYS A 63 -11.10 -5.16 -5.75
C LYS A 63 -10.24 -4.62 -6.89
N ALA A 64 -9.08 -4.09 -6.54
CA ALA A 64 -8.16 -3.48 -7.49
C ALA A 64 -7.44 -4.54 -8.33
N CYS A 65 -6.99 -4.16 -9.51
CA CYS A 65 -6.20 -5.02 -10.39
C CYS A 65 -4.81 -5.32 -9.80
N GLY A 66 -4.35 -4.49 -8.88
CA GLY A 66 -3.09 -4.62 -8.18
C GLY A 66 -2.77 -3.39 -7.34
N GLY A 67 -1.54 -3.29 -6.86
CA GLY A 67 -1.09 -2.18 -6.04
C GLY A 67 0.40 -1.88 -6.15
N ILE A 68 0.78 -0.69 -5.72
CA ILE A 68 2.18 -0.27 -5.63
C ILE A 68 2.42 0.32 -4.24
N ILE A 69 3.48 -0.15 -3.57
CA ILE A 69 3.95 0.42 -2.32
C ILE A 69 5.28 1.14 -2.59
N LEU A 70 5.31 2.44 -2.32
CA LEU A 70 6.52 3.25 -2.43
C LEU A 70 7.29 3.18 -1.12
N THR A 71 8.29 2.34 -1.06
CA THR A 71 9.11 2.10 0.13
C THR A 71 10.41 1.42 -0.22
N ALA A 72 11.46 1.69 0.53
CA ALA A 72 12.71 0.93 0.46
C ALA A 72 13.02 0.22 1.78
N SER A 73 12.00 -0.06 2.61
CA SER A 73 12.11 -0.80 3.88
C SER A 73 13.18 -0.20 4.80
N HIS A 74 14.21 -0.97 5.15
CA HIS A 74 15.33 -0.59 6.02
C HIS A 74 16.53 0.03 5.28
N ASN A 75 16.43 0.22 3.97
CA ASN A 75 17.52 0.85 3.21
C ASN A 75 17.72 2.32 3.60
N PRO A 76 18.95 2.87 3.44
CA PRO A 76 19.25 4.26 3.74
C PRO A 76 18.32 5.26 3.04
N LYS A 77 18.25 6.49 3.55
CA LYS A 77 17.27 7.52 3.14
C LYS A 77 17.31 7.91 1.65
N GLN A 78 18.44 7.73 0.97
CA GLN A 78 18.59 8.02 -0.46
C GLN A 78 17.92 7.00 -1.37
N TRP A 79 17.54 5.84 -0.85
CA TRP A 79 16.85 4.79 -1.59
C TRP A 79 15.34 4.99 -1.53
N ASN A 80 14.68 4.66 -2.63
CA ASN A 80 13.26 4.40 -2.68
C ASN A 80 13.01 3.30 -3.71
N ALA A 81 11.88 2.62 -3.63
CA ALA A 81 11.56 1.52 -4.52
C ALA A 81 10.04 1.40 -4.73
N LEU A 82 9.68 0.66 -5.76
CA LEU A 82 8.31 0.26 -6.05
C LEU A 82 8.17 -1.21 -5.71
N LYS A 83 7.39 -1.54 -4.70
CA LYS A 83 6.96 -2.90 -4.43
C LYS A 83 5.63 -3.15 -5.14
N LEU A 84 5.61 -4.13 -6.02
CA LEU A 84 4.50 -4.38 -6.94
C LEU A 84 3.63 -5.52 -6.41
N LEU A 85 2.32 -5.29 -6.34
CA LEU A 85 1.33 -6.24 -5.85
C LEU A 85 0.42 -6.72 -6.99
N ASN A 86 0.00 -7.98 -6.93
CA ASN A 86 -1.07 -8.52 -7.75
C ASN A 86 -2.46 -8.15 -7.20
N GLU A 87 -3.52 -8.63 -7.84
CA GLU A 87 -4.92 -8.36 -7.44
C GLU A 87 -5.33 -8.98 -6.11
N LYS A 88 -4.52 -9.89 -5.57
CA LYS A 88 -4.74 -10.49 -4.23
C LYS A 88 -4.05 -9.69 -3.11
N GLY A 89 -3.35 -8.63 -3.46
CA GLY A 89 -2.52 -7.88 -2.51
C GLY A 89 -1.19 -8.57 -2.18
N GLU A 90 -0.77 -9.57 -2.96
CA GLU A 90 0.49 -10.30 -2.78
C GLU A 90 1.59 -9.68 -3.65
N PHE A 91 2.84 -9.77 -3.19
CA PHE A 91 3.98 -9.37 -4.02
C PHE A 91 4.07 -10.23 -5.28
N LEU A 92 4.46 -9.62 -6.39
CA LEU A 92 4.79 -10.37 -7.60
C LEU A 92 5.90 -11.37 -7.31
N ASN A 93 5.73 -12.59 -7.78
CA ASN A 93 6.78 -13.61 -7.71
C ASN A 93 7.91 -13.34 -8.71
N ALA A 94 8.97 -14.14 -8.66
CA ALA A 94 10.15 -13.94 -9.50
C ALA A 94 9.86 -13.99 -11.00
N ALA A 95 8.96 -14.88 -11.44
CA ALA A 95 8.59 -15.01 -12.85
C ALA A 95 7.78 -13.79 -13.33
N GLU A 96 6.81 -13.35 -12.54
CA GLU A 96 6.02 -12.14 -12.78
C GLU A 96 6.90 -10.88 -12.81
N GLY A 97 7.82 -10.76 -11.85
CA GLY A 97 8.81 -9.69 -11.82
C GLY A 97 9.69 -9.67 -13.07
N GLN A 98 10.13 -10.85 -13.54
CA GLN A 98 10.91 -10.94 -14.77
C GLN A 98 10.08 -10.53 -16.00
N GLU A 99 8.79 -10.85 -16.06
CA GLU A 99 7.92 -10.40 -17.15
C GLU A 99 7.80 -8.86 -17.17
N VAL A 100 7.66 -8.23 -16.00
CA VAL A 100 7.66 -6.75 -15.89
C VAL A 100 8.96 -6.15 -16.41
N LEU A 101 10.12 -6.75 -16.08
CA LEU A 101 11.42 -6.31 -16.58
C LEU A 101 11.55 -6.47 -18.09
N ASN A 102 11.06 -7.57 -18.65
CA ASN A 102 11.07 -7.83 -20.10
C ASN A 102 10.20 -6.81 -20.85
N ILE A 103 9.01 -6.47 -20.32
CA ILE A 103 8.14 -5.42 -20.88
C ILE A 103 8.87 -4.07 -20.85
N ALA A 104 9.54 -3.75 -19.74
CA ALA A 104 10.29 -2.51 -19.61
C ALA A 104 11.46 -2.43 -20.59
N ALA A 105 12.23 -3.51 -20.72
CA ALA A 105 13.38 -3.58 -21.64
C ALA A 105 12.97 -3.47 -23.11
N ALA A 106 11.80 -4.02 -23.47
CA ALA A 106 11.24 -3.93 -24.81
C ALA A 106 10.49 -2.62 -25.08
N GLU A 107 10.33 -1.75 -24.07
CA GLU A 107 9.48 -0.56 -24.13
C GLU A 107 8.05 -0.86 -24.62
N ALA A 108 7.56 -2.08 -24.31
CA ALA A 108 6.29 -2.62 -24.82
C ALA A 108 5.10 -2.12 -23.98
N PHE A 109 4.89 -0.81 -24.01
CA PHE A 109 3.78 -0.17 -23.30
C PHE A 109 3.13 0.91 -24.17
N ASP A 110 1.80 0.92 -24.14
CA ASP A 110 0.97 1.90 -24.84
C ASP A 110 0.21 2.76 -23.83
N PHE A 111 0.33 4.07 -23.93
CA PHE A 111 -0.47 5.01 -23.17
C PHE A 111 -1.89 5.11 -23.73
N ALA A 112 -2.83 5.44 -22.85
CA ALA A 112 -4.21 5.67 -23.22
C ALA A 112 -4.35 6.97 -24.02
N ASP A 113 -5.35 7.03 -24.88
CA ASP A 113 -5.76 8.30 -25.47
C ASP A 113 -6.47 9.19 -24.43
N VAL A 114 -6.72 10.44 -24.78
CA VAL A 114 -7.26 11.46 -23.85
C VAL A 114 -8.63 11.07 -23.26
N ASP A 115 -9.43 10.33 -23.98
CA ASP A 115 -10.79 9.94 -23.57
C ASP A 115 -10.77 8.74 -22.59
N HIS A 116 -9.63 8.05 -22.49
CA HIS A 116 -9.45 6.85 -21.67
C HIS A 116 -8.39 7.01 -20.55
N LEU A 117 -8.02 8.24 -20.23
CA LEU A 117 -7.17 8.51 -19.09
C LEU A 117 -7.82 8.08 -17.77
N GLY A 118 -7.04 7.50 -16.87
CA GLY A 118 -7.50 7.15 -15.54
C GLY A 118 -7.72 8.36 -14.63
N ARG A 119 -8.38 8.13 -13.51
CA ARG A 119 -8.70 9.15 -12.50
C ARG A 119 -7.98 8.88 -11.19
N LEU A 120 -7.72 9.94 -10.43
CA LEU A 120 -7.18 9.86 -9.07
C LEU A 120 -8.31 9.94 -8.04
N TYR A 121 -8.29 9.01 -7.09
CA TYR A 121 -9.15 8.97 -5.91
C TYR A 121 -8.29 8.98 -4.66
N GLU A 122 -8.53 9.89 -3.74
CA GLU A 122 -7.88 9.96 -2.43
C GLU A 122 -8.74 9.21 -1.40
N ASN A 123 -8.13 8.28 -0.65
CA ASN A 123 -8.84 7.50 0.36
C ASN A 123 -7.97 7.24 1.59
N ASN A 124 -8.11 8.06 2.62
CA ASN A 124 -7.30 8.01 3.85
C ASN A 124 -7.92 7.10 4.94
N THR A 125 -8.91 6.26 4.61
CA THR A 125 -9.61 5.43 5.61
C THR A 125 -8.98 4.07 5.86
N TYR A 126 -7.92 3.72 5.12
CA TYR A 126 -7.40 2.35 5.14
C TYR A 126 -6.65 1.96 6.40
N THR A 127 -6.03 2.91 7.12
CA THR A 127 -5.47 2.63 8.45
C THR A 127 -6.56 2.11 9.39
N GLN A 128 -7.68 2.82 9.45
CA GLN A 128 -8.80 2.43 10.30
C GLN A 128 -9.42 1.08 9.89
N LYS A 129 -9.63 0.87 8.59
CA LYS A 129 -10.15 -0.41 8.07
C LYS A 129 -9.23 -1.58 8.36
N HIS A 130 -7.91 -1.36 8.29
CA HIS A 130 -6.91 -2.38 8.66
C HIS A 130 -7.00 -2.70 10.15
N ILE A 131 -7.06 -1.68 11.03
CA ILE A 131 -7.25 -1.88 12.46
C ILE A 131 -8.53 -2.67 12.74
N GLU A 132 -9.64 -2.31 12.14
CA GLU A 132 -10.91 -3.05 12.27
C GLU A 132 -10.77 -4.51 11.83
N SER A 133 -10.05 -4.77 10.74
CA SER A 133 -9.77 -6.13 10.28
C SER A 133 -8.93 -6.93 11.29
N VAL A 134 -7.94 -6.29 11.93
CA VAL A 134 -7.14 -6.94 12.98
C VAL A 134 -7.99 -7.26 14.20
N LEU A 135 -8.83 -6.33 14.65
CA LEU A 135 -9.71 -6.53 15.80
C LEU A 135 -10.77 -7.62 15.56
N ALA A 136 -11.12 -7.87 14.30
CA ALA A 136 -12.11 -8.89 13.92
C ALA A 136 -11.52 -10.31 13.79
N LEU A 137 -10.21 -10.49 13.98
CA LEU A 137 -9.59 -11.81 13.95
C LEU A 137 -9.99 -12.63 15.19
N ASP A 138 -10.38 -13.87 15.01
CA ASP A 138 -10.79 -14.78 16.09
C ASP A 138 -9.71 -14.98 17.17
N LEU A 139 -8.44 -14.81 16.82
CA LEU A 139 -7.30 -14.92 17.74
C LEU A 139 -6.99 -13.64 18.50
N VAL A 140 -7.68 -12.54 18.22
CA VAL A 140 -7.47 -11.24 18.89
C VAL A 140 -8.54 -11.04 19.96
N ASP A 141 -8.20 -11.37 21.21
CA ASP A 141 -9.05 -11.13 22.36
C ASP A 141 -8.79 -9.73 22.94
N VAL A 142 -9.56 -8.76 22.48
CA VAL A 142 -9.43 -7.35 22.90
C VAL A 142 -9.68 -7.18 24.39
N ASP A 143 -10.60 -7.95 24.99
CA ASP A 143 -10.92 -7.82 26.42
C ASP A 143 -9.80 -8.38 27.28
N ALA A 144 -9.19 -9.49 26.88
CA ALA A 144 -8.01 -10.04 27.52
C ALA A 144 -6.82 -9.06 27.46
N ILE A 145 -6.56 -8.47 26.27
CA ILE A 145 -5.50 -7.48 26.07
C ILE A 145 -5.72 -6.25 26.97
N ARG A 146 -6.94 -5.72 26.98
CA ARG A 146 -7.32 -4.56 27.83
C ARG A 146 -7.13 -4.84 29.31
N SER A 147 -7.51 -6.05 29.74
CA SER A 147 -7.45 -6.47 31.14
C SER A 147 -6.03 -6.74 31.62
N ALA A 148 -5.12 -7.09 30.71
CA ALA A 148 -3.73 -7.39 31.02
C ALA A 148 -2.92 -6.16 31.49
N GLY A 149 -3.38 -4.93 31.16
CA GLY A 149 -2.73 -3.71 31.60
C GLY A 149 -1.32 -3.52 31.05
N PHE A 150 -1.12 -3.88 29.79
CA PHE A 150 0.19 -3.78 29.13
C PHE A 150 0.73 -2.35 29.13
N LYS A 151 2.04 -2.24 29.34
CA LYS A 151 2.85 -1.04 29.08
C LYS A 151 3.68 -1.29 27.84
N VAL A 152 3.55 -0.45 26.84
CA VAL A 152 4.18 -0.64 25.54
C VAL A 152 5.08 0.55 25.20
N ALA A 153 6.32 0.27 24.85
CA ALA A 153 7.21 1.28 24.26
C ALA A 153 7.37 0.98 22.76
N ILE A 154 7.27 1.99 21.94
CA ILE A 154 7.42 1.89 20.49
C ILE A 154 8.49 2.85 19.98
N ASP A 155 9.32 2.35 19.06
CA ASP A 155 10.20 3.16 18.24
C ASP A 155 9.83 2.90 16.77
N CYS A 156 9.24 3.89 16.14
CA CYS A 156 8.74 3.82 14.77
C CYS A 156 9.65 4.52 13.77
N VAL A 157 10.89 4.82 14.16
CA VAL A 157 11.93 5.46 13.34
C VAL A 157 11.44 6.67 12.54
N ASN A 158 10.54 7.46 13.12
CA ASN A 158 9.87 8.60 12.50
C ASN A 158 9.15 8.25 11.18
N SER A 159 8.60 7.04 11.07
CA SER A 159 7.92 6.58 9.86
C SER A 159 6.43 6.27 10.12
N VAL A 160 5.76 5.65 9.16
CA VAL A 160 4.32 5.33 9.18
C VAL A 160 3.90 4.53 10.43
N GLY A 161 4.80 3.75 11.00
CA GLY A 161 4.55 3.05 12.25
C GLY A 161 4.10 3.98 13.38
N GLY A 162 4.67 5.20 13.48
CA GLY A 162 4.28 6.21 14.46
C GLY A 162 2.87 6.79 14.26
N ILE A 163 2.28 6.58 13.10
CA ILE A 163 0.88 6.94 12.83
C ILE A 163 -0.05 5.77 13.16
N VAL A 164 0.30 4.56 12.71
CA VAL A 164 -0.60 3.40 12.72
C VAL A 164 -0.59 2.65 14.05
N ILE A 165 0.59 2.46 14.66
CA ILE A 165 0.72 1.61 15.86
C ILE A 165 0.06 2.22 17.09
N PRO A 166 0.18 3.54 17.39
CA PRO A 166 -0.55 4.15 18.49
C PRO A 166 -2.06 3.97 18.37
N GLU A 167 -2.62 4.13 17.16
CA GLU A 167 -4.05 3.95 16.92
C GLU A 167 -4.48 2.49 17.12
N LEU A 168 -3.69 1.53 16.65
CA LEU A 168 -3.95 0.11 16.87
C LEU A 168 -3.90 -0.24 18.36
N LEU A 169 -2.86 0.20 19.08
CA LEU A 169 -2.73 -0.05 20.53
C LEU A 169 -3.89 0.55 21.33
N LYS A 170 -4.32 1.76 20.97
CA LYS A 170 -5.50 2.40 21.54
C LYS A 170 -6.78 1.59 21.28
N ALA A 171 -6.97 1.09 20.07
CA ALA A 171 -8.11 0.26 19.70
C ALA A 171 -8.12 -1.07 20.45
N LEU A 172 -6.95 -1.67 20.70
CA LEU A 172 -6.76 -2.84 21.56
C LEU A 172 -6.94 -2.56 23.06
N GLY A 173 -7.11 -1.31 23.46
CA GLY A 173 -7.33 -0.93 24.86
C GLY A 173 -6.06 -0.75 25.70
N VAL A 174 -4.89 -0.69 25.07
CA VAL A 174 -3.61 -0.37 25.73
C VAL A 174 -3.61 1.12 26.08
N LYS A 175 -3.39 1.46 27.37
CA LYS A 175 -3.46 2.84 27.88
C LYS A 175 -2.09 3.46 28.13
N ASP A 176 -1.08 2.65 28.35
CA ASP A 176 0.27 3.11 28.74
C ASP A 176 1.23 2.84 27.55
N VAL A 177 1.35 3.84 26.68
CA VAL A 177 2.18 3.77 25.47
C VAL A 177 3.23 4.88 25.54
N VAL A 178 4.49 4.52 25.36
CA VAL A 178 5.62 5.46 25.27
C VAL A 178 6.15 5.43 23.85
N GLU A 179 6.15 6.57 23.19
CA GLU A 179 6.72 6.76 21.85
C GLU A 179 8.13 7.36 21.98
N LEU A 180 9.11 6.72 21.34
CA LEU A 180 10.53 7.11 21.34
C LEU A 180 10.88 7.86 20.05
#